data_7f2053ab1c574a9280aa59bdc306354c
#
_entry.id   7f2053ab1c574a9280aa59bdc306354c
#
_cell.length_a   1.000
_cell.length_b   1.000
_cell.length_c   1.000
_cell.angle_alpha   90.00
_cell.angle_beta   90.00
_cell.angle_gamma   90.00
#
_symmetry.space_group_name_H-M   'P 1'
#
loop_
_entity.id
_entity.type
_entity.pdbx_description
1 polymer ?
#
loop_
_entity_poly.entity_id
_entity_poly.type
_entity_poly.pdbx_seq_one_letter_code
_entity_poly.pdbx_strand_id
1 'polypeptide(L)'
;EIQKSYNRYAYLPQTLPENERKLSLNDYFFGDLEVELDYNKLYRFAQELKFDSQRFTSQQTLASLSGGELLKIQLLKILSTDWDLLFLDEPSNDLDLDTLIWLENFLQNTPRTVIFVSHDESLLSHVATKIIHLELIKKKQEARTTVRNLDYENYSQESQETFKKQIKDAKKEREEYQKAMAK
;
A
#
# COMPACT_ATOMS: atom_id res chain seq x y z
N GLU A 1 -12.18 -15.70 12.61
CA GLU A 1 -12.73 -14.59 13.37
C GLU A 1 -11.65 -13.52 13.49
N ILE A 2 -11.91 -12.29 13.00
CA ILE A 2 -10.95 -11.20 13.09
C ILE A 2 -11.26 -10.43 14.37
N GLN A 3 -10.36 -10.49 15.35
CA GLN A 3 -10.45 -9.64 16.53
C GLN A 3 -9.97 -8.22 16.16
N LYS A 4 -10.89 -7.24 16.21
CA LYS A 4 -10.57 -5.83 15.96
C LYS A 4 -10.19 -5.16 17.29
N SER A 5 -8.95 -4.73 17.41
CA SER A 5 -8.49 -3.85 18.50
C SER A 5 -8.44 -2.36 18.10
N TYR A 6 -8.80 -2.04 16.85
CA TYR A 6 -8.85 -0.68 16.32
C TYR A 6 -10.31 -0.24 16.14
N ASN A 7 -10.63 0.97 16.56
CA ASN A 7 -11.99 1.49 16.47
C ASN A 7 -12.25 2.15 15.11
N ARG A 8 -11.23 2.79 14.54
CA ARG A 8 -11.33 3.57 13.30
C ARG A 8 -10.23 3.13 12.35
N TYR A 9 -10.60 2.83 11.13
CA TYR A 9 -9.64 2.52 10.08
C TYR A 9 -9.93 3.36 8.84
N ALA A 10 -8.87 3.66 8.10
CA ALA A 10 -8.94 4.28 6.78
C ALA A 10 -8.33 3.32 5.75
N TYR A 11 -8.84 3.36 4.53
CA TYR A 11 -8.41 2.49 3.45
C TYR A 11 -8.23 3.27 2.16
N LEU A 12 -7.03 3.16 1.58
CA LEU A 12 -6.72 3.64 0.24
C LEU A 12 -6.77 2.45 -0.71
N PRO A 13 -7.79 2.32 -1.57
CA PRO A 13 -7.86 1.25 -2.56
C PRO A 13 -6.93 1.53 -3.73
N GLN A 14 -6.42 0.48 -4.36
CA GLN A 14 -5.64 0.58 -5.60
C GLN A 14 -6.42 1.27 -6.72
N THR A 15 -7.72 1.06 -6.78
CA THR A 15 -8.61 1.67 -7.77
C THR A 15 -9.82 2.27 -7.09
N LEU A 16 -10.07 3.55 -7.35
CA LEU A 16 -11.27 4.22 -6.85
C LEU A 16 -12.53 3.61 -7.46
N PRO A 17 -13.59 3.34 -6.66
CA PRO A 17 -14.86 2.84 -7.16
C PRO A 17 -15.47 3.75 -8.25
N GLU A 18 -16.14 3.14 -9.23
CA GLU A 18 -16.68 3.86 -10.40
C GLU A 18 -17.71 4.93 -10.03
N ASN A 19 -18.49 4.69 -8.98
CA ASN A 19 -19.45 5.67 -8.46
C ASN A 19 -18.75 6.92 -7.88
N GLU A 20 -17.62 6.74 -7.21
CA GLU A 20 -16.84 7.86 -6.64
C GLU A 20 -16.11 8.64 -7.74
N ARG A 21 -15.62 7.96 -8.79
CA ARG A 21 -14.97 8.64 -9.92
C ARG A 21 -15.85 9.70 -10.62
N LYS A 22 -17.16 9.58 -10.50
CA LYS A 22 -18.14 10.52 -11.06
C LYS A 22 -18.36 11.75 -10.20
N LEU A 23 -17.94 11.72 -8.94
CA LEU A 23 -18.09 12.84 -8.03
C LEU A 23 -17.23 14.03 -8.49
N SER A 24 -17.73 15.24 -8.21
CA SER A 24 -16.90 16.44 -8.25
C SER A 24 -15.91 16.45 -7.08
N LEU A 25 -14.84 17.24 -7.17
CA LEU A 25 -13.92 17.42 -6.03
C LEU A 25 -14.68 17.95 -4.81
N ASN A 26 -15.60 18.88 -5.00
CA ASN A 26 -16.44 19.39 -3.91
C ASN A 26 -17.24 18.26 -3.23
N ASP A 27 -17.93 17.44 -4.01
CA ASP A 27 -18.76 16.37 -3.47
C ASP A 27 -17.91 15.27 -2.84
N TYR A 28 -16.73 15.00 -3.40
CA TYR A 28 -15.80 14.01 -2.86
C TYR A 28 -15.29 14.41 -1.47
N PHE A 29 -14.92 15.69 -1.27
CA PHE A 29 -14.42 16.14 0.03
C PHE A 29 -15.52 16.46 1.03
N PHE A 30 -16.63 17.04 0.59
CA PHE A 30 -17.63 17.66 1.47
C PHE A 30 -19.06 17.12 1.29
N GLY A 31 -19.30 16.23 0.33
CA GLY A 31 -20.63 15.69 0.05
C GLY A 31 -21.10 14.63 1.07
N ASP A 32 -20.19 13.96 1.75
CA ASP A 32 -20.50 12.97 2.79
C ASP A 32 -20.39 13.60 4.17
N LEU A 33 -21.53 13.89 4.78
CA LEU A 33 -21.63 14.52 6.11
C LEU A 33 -21.27 13.58 7.26
N GLU A 34 -21.18 12.28 7.01
CA GLU A 34 -20.76 11.29 8.02
C GLU A 34 -19.22 11.21 8.14
N VAL A 35 -18.50 11.70 7.14
CA VAL A 35 -17.03 11.76 7.15
C VAL A 35 -16.56 13.05 7.79
N GLU A 36 -16.03 12.95 8.99
CA GLU A 36 -15.46 14.09 9.71
C GLU A 36 -14.01 14.34 9.23
N LEU A 37 -13.81 15.46 8.53
CA LEU A 37 -12.51 15.91 8.06
C LEU A 37 -11.88 16.91 9.03
N ASP A 38 -10.63 16.69 9.40
CA ASP A 38 -9.79 17.69 10.04
C ASP A 38 -9.28 18.68 8.98
N TYR A 39 -9.93 19.83 8.88
CA TYR A 39 -9.58 20.86 7.90
C TYR A 39 -8.15 21.37 8.06
N ASN A 40 -7.64 21.44 9.30
CA ASN A 40 -6.26 21.89 9.54
C ASN A 40 -5.26 20.90 8.92
N LYS A 41 -5.51 19.58 9.07
CA LYS A 41 -4.70 18.56 8.42
C LYS A 41 -4.85 18.63 6.90
N LEU A 42 -6.09 18.74 6.39
CA LEU A 42 -6.37 18.79 4.96
C LEU A 42 -5.59 19.92 4.27
N TYR A 43 -5.69 21.14 4.78
CA TYR A 43 -4.99 22.29 4.19
C TYR A 43 -3.48 22.21 4.36
N ARG A 44 -2.99 21.71 5.49
CA ARG A 44 -1.57 21.48 5.71
C ARG A 44 -1.01 20.48 4.71
N PHE A 45 -1.63 19.31 4.57
CA PHE A 45 -1.19 18.30 3.61
C PHE A 45 -1.32 18.77 2.16
N ALA A 46 -2.35 19.56 1.82
CA ALA A 46 -2.46 20.17 0.51
C ALA A 46 -1.24 21.08 0.20
N GLN A 47 -0.82 21.89 1.16
CA GLN A 47 0.35 22.73 1.02
C GLN A 47 1.64 21.90 0.85
N GLU A 48 1.82 20.88 1.68
CA GLU A 48 3.00 19.99 1.63
C GLU A 48 3.07 19.24 0.28
N LEU A 49 1.94 18.79 -0.25
CA LEU A 49 1.82 18.09 -1.53
C LEU A 49 1.71 19.03 -2.75
N LYS A 50 1.87 20.35 -2.54
CA LYS A 50 1.74 21.38 -3.59
C LYS A 50 0.43 21.30 -4.36
N PHE A 51 -0.65 20.91 -3.67
CA PHE A 51 -1.98 20.84 -4.24
C PHE A 51 -2.71 22.18 -4.04
N ASP A 52 -3.29 22.71 -5.12
CA ASP A 52 -4.08 23.95 -5.05
C ASP A 52 -5.39 23.71 -4.29
N SER A 53 -5.44 24.20 -3.06
CA SER A 53 -6.59 24.03 -2.16
C SER A 53 -7.89 24.69 -2.67
N GLN A 54 -7.82 25.66 -3.59
CA GLN A 54 -9.01 26.26 -4.21
C GLN A 54 -9.78 25.21 -5.05
N ARG A 55 -9.13 24.17 -5.52
CA ARG A 55 -9.74 23.07 -6.25
C ARG A 55 -10.67 22.20 -5.41
N PHE A 56 -10.54 22.18 -4.06
CA PHE A 56 -11.40 21.37 -3.22
C PHE A 56 -12.89 21.63 -3.41
N THR A 57 -13.26 22.87 -3.73
CA THR A 57 -14.67 23.26 -3.98
C THR A 57 -15.05 23.30 -5.45
N SER A 58 -14.20 22.78 -6.34
CA SER A 58 -14.46 22.81 -7.78
C SER A 58 -15.43 21.73 -8.21
N GLN A 59 -16.11 21.96 -9.33
CA GLN A 59 -16.98 20.99 -9.98
C GLN A 59 -16.22 20.04 -10.93
N GLN A 60 -14.89 20.07 -10.91
CA GLN A 60 -14.07 19.15 -11.67
C GLN A 60 -14.30 17.71 -11.15
N THR A 61 -14.60 16.78 -12.05
CA THR A 61 -14.85 15.39 -11.67
C THR A 61 -13.55 14.62 -11.46
N LEU A 62 -13.56 13.66 -10.53
CA LEU A 62 -12.41 12.81 -10.27
C LEU A 62 -11.99 12.00 -11.50
N ALA A 63 -12.93 11.63 -12.37
CA ALA A 63 -12.64 10.93 -13.63
C ALA A 63 -11.77 11.73 -14.62
N SER A 64 -11.71 13.05 -14.48
CA SER A 64 -10.91 13.93 -15.36
C SER A 64 -9.47 14.14 -14.89
N LEU A 65 -9.10 13.56 -13.75
CA LEU A 65 -7.78 13.69 -13.13
C LEU A 65 -6.82 12.63 -13.68
N SER A 66 -5.53 12.96 -13.69
CA SER A 66 -4.48 11.96 -13.90
C SER A 66 -4.42 10.96 -12.74
N GLY A 67 -3.82 9.79 -12.94
CA GLY A 67 -3.65 8.78 -11.89
C GLY A 67 -2.98 9.34 -10.64
N GLY A 68 -1.87 10.07 -10.82
CA GLY A 68 -1.14 10.68 -9.71
C GLY A 68 -1.92 11.78 -8.98
N GLU A 69 -2.68 12.64 -9.71
CA GLU A 69 -3.56 13.62 -9.08
C GLU A 69 -4.68 12.95 -8.28
N LEU A 70 -5.27 11.90 -8.84
CA LEU A 70 -6.33 11.14 -8.19
C LEU A 70 -5.83 10.50 -6.89
N LEU A 71 -4.67 9.86 -6.91
CA LEU A 71 -4.06 9.25 -5.73
C LEU A 71 -3.71 10.31 -4.68
N LYS A 72 -3.14 11.45 -5.10
CA LYS A 72 -2.87 12.59 -4.22
C LYS A 72 -4.12 13.08 -3.50
N ILE A 73 -5.23 13.22 -4.22
CA ILE A 73 -6.53 13.63 -3.65
C ILE A 73 -7.08 12.60 -2.67
N GLN A 74 -6.98 11.32 -2.99
CA GLN A 74 -7.38 10.25 -2.07
C GLN A 74 -6.55 10.28 -0.78
N LEU A 75 -5.23 10.44 -0.88
CA LEU A 75 -4.35 10.61 0.28
C LEU A 75 -4.75 11.82 1.12
N LEU A 76 -5.00 12.98 0.49
CA LEU A 76 -5.44 14.18 1.19
C LEU A 76 -6.71 13.94 2.01
N LYS A 77 -7.72 13.31 1.44
CA LYS A 77 -8.97 13.01 2.13
C LYS A 77 -8.75 12.03 3.28
N ILE A 78 -8.17 10.89 3.01
CA ILE A 78 -8.00 9.79 3.97
C ILE A 78 -7.14 10.23 5.16
N LEU A 79 -6.01 10.89 4.91
CA LEU A 79 -5.10 11.32 5.98
C LEU A 79 -5.64 12.47 6.81
N SER A 80 -6.65 13.17 6.30
CA SER A 80 -7.35 14.24 7.02
C SER A 80 -8.52 13.74 7.86
N THR A 81 -8.85 12.45 7.81
CA THR A 81 -9.80 11.83 8.75
C THR A 81 -9.10 11.39 10.04
N ASP A 82 -9.88 11.01 11.03
CA ASP A 82 -9.36 10.43 12.26
C ASP A 82 -9.36 8.89 12.16
N TRP A 83 -8.16 8.29 12.16
CA TRP A 83 -7.96 6.85 12.02
C TRP A 83 -6.92 6.34 13.02
N ASP A 84 -7.07 5.10 13.46
CA ASP A 84 -6.11 4.38 14.31
C ASP A 84 -5.27 3.41 13.49
N LEU A 85 -5.85 2.91 12.38
CA LEU A 85 -5.23 1.98 11.46
C LEU A 85 -5.43 2.45 10.01
N LEU A 86 -4.34 2.51 9.25
CA LEU A 86 -4.36 2.88 7.83
C LEU A 86 -3.99 1.68 6.97
N PHE A 87 -4.82 1.39 5.97
CA PHE A 87 -4.52 0.41 4.92
C PHE A 87 -4.25 1.16 3.61
N LEU A 88 -3.12 0.82 2.95
CA LEU A 88 -2.76 1.38 1.66
C LEU A 88 -2.51 0.24 0.66
N ASP A 89 -3.18 0.30 -0.47
CA ASP A 89 -3.04 -0.69 -1.55
C ASP A 89 -2.32 -0.05 -2.74
N GLU A 90 -1.05 -0.44 -2.96
CA GLU A 90 -0.14 0.08 -3.98
C GLU A 90 -0.02 1.62 -3.97
N PRO A 91 0.31 2.25 -2.81
CA PRO A 91 0.24 3.70 -2.66
C PRO A 91 1.33 4.48 -3.40
N SER A 92 2.33 3.82 -3.98
CA SER A 92 3.40 4.44 -4.78
C SER A 92 3.08 4.52 -6.27
N ASN A 93 2.05 3.81 -6.74
CA ASN A 93 1.72 3.81 -8.16
C ASN A 93 1.30 5.20 -8.65
N ASP A 94 1.81 5.57 -9.83
CA ASP A 94 1.50 6.84 -10.50
C ASP A 94 1.89 8.13 -9.75
N LEU A 95 2.57 8.05 -8.59
CA LEU A 95 3.05 9.22 -7.88
C LEU A 95 4.29 9.84 -8.55
N ASP A 96 4.34 11.18 -8.55
CA ASP A 96 5.56 11.90 -8.84
C ASP A 96 6.58 11.73 -7.68
N LEU A 97 7.86 11.94 -7.97
CA LEU A 97 8.94 11.72 -7.01
C LEU A 97 8.77 12.55 -5.73
N ASP A 98 8.34 13.81 -5.85
CA ASP A 98 8.15 14.70 -4.69
C ASP A 98 7.07 14.14 -3.76
N THR A 99 5.98 13.65 -4.32
CA THR A 99 4.86 13.04 -3.57
C THR A 99 5.26 11.70 -2.95
N LEU A 100 6.06 10.91 -3.65
CA LEU A 100 6.56 9.63 -3.12
C LEU A 100 7.48 9.88 -1.91
N ILE A 101 8.43 10.80 -2.01
CA ILE A 101 9.32 11.19 -0.89
C ILE A 101 8.49 11.70 0.30
N TRP A 102 7.47 12.50 0.03
CA TRP A 102 6.57 12.99 1.07
C TRP A 102 5.83 11.82 1.76
N LEU A 103 5.32 10.86 0.98
CA LEU A 103 4.62 9.68 1.50
C LEU A 103 5.55 8.81 2.36
N GLU A 104 6.77 8.55 1.90
CA GLU A 104 7.79 7.82 2.68
C GLU A 104 8.05 8.50 4.02
N ASN A 105 8.29 9.82 4.01
CA ASN A 105 8.50 10.60 5.25
C ASN A 105 7.28 10.56 6.17
N PHE A 106 6.07 10.65 5.62
CA PHE A 106 4.84 10.55 6.40
C PHE A 106 4.73 9.18 7.08
N LEU A 107 4.96 8.11 6.34
CA LEU A 107 4.87 6.74 6.83
C LEU A 107 5.93 6.41 7.89
N GLN A 108 7.16 6.92 7.73
CA GLN A 108 8.23 6.75 8.71
C GLN A 108 7.97 7.47 10.03
N ASN A 109 7.29 8.63 9.98
CA ASN A 109 7.11 9.49 11.15
C ASN A 109 5.72 9.35 11.80
N THR A 110 4.79 8.61 11.21
CA THR A 110 3.48 8.40 11.83
C THR A 110 3.60 7.46 13.03
N PRO A 111 3.05 7.83 14.21
CA PRO A 111 3.05 6.94 15.37
C PRO A 111 1.94 5.87 15.30
N ARG A 112 1.10 5.91 14.28
CA ARG A 112 -0.06 5.03 14.11
C ARG A 112 0.31 3.78 13.31
N THR A 113 -0.50 2.75 13.40
CA THR A 113 -0.28 1.51 12.64
C THR A 113 -0.68 1.71 11.18
N VAL A 114 0.24 1.38 10.29
CA VAL A 114 -0.01 1.36 8.84
C VAL A 114 0.27 -0.03 8.31
N ILE A 115 -0.63 -0.53 7.48
CA ILE A 115 -0.45 -1.77 6.71
C ILE A 115 -0.54 -1.38 5.24
N PHE A 116 0.48 -1.67 4.47
CA PHE A 116 0.46 -1.38 3.04
C PHE A 116 0.92 -2.57 2.21
N VAL A 117 0.37 -2.68 1.01
CA VAL A 117 0.79 -3.62 -0.03
C VAL A 117 1.54 -2.82 -1.07
N SER A 118 2.73 -3.25 -1.45
CA SER A 118 3.49 -2.61 -2.51
C SER A 118 4.43 -3.59 -3.22
N HIS A 119 4.66 -3.34 -4.51
CA HIS A 119 5.72 -3.94 -5.29
C HIS A 119 6.95 -3.02 -5.41
N ASP A 120 6.90 -1.85 -4.84
CA ASP A 120 8.00 -0.88 -4.81
C ASP A 120 9.01 -1.25 -3.72
N GLU A 121 10.13 -1.84 -4.14
CA GLU A 121 11.20 -2.26 -3.22
C GLU A 121 11.82 -1.07 -2.47
N SER A 122 11.85 0.12 -3.07
CA SER A 122 12.36 1.34 -2.42
C SER A 122 11.47 1.73 -1.25
N LEU A 123 10.16 1.83 -1.47
CA LEU A 123 9.19 2.12 -0.43
C LEU A 123 9.24 1.06 0.70
N LEU A 124 9.30 -0.22 0.34
CA LEU A 124 9.41 -1.31 1.32
C LEU A 124 10.69 -1.20 2.16
N SER A 125 11.85 -0.91 1.53
CA SER A 125 13.13 -0.79 2.21
C SER A 125 13.19 0.40 3.17
N HIS A 126 12.57 1.52 2.78
CA HIS A 126 12.61 2.74 3.59
C HIS A 126 11.61 2.76 4.74
N VAL A 127 10.47 2.08 4.58
CA VAL A 127 9.31 2.27 5.48
C VAL A 127 8.94 1.03 6.28
N ALA A 128 9.10 -0.18 5.71
CA ALA A 128 8.58 -1.38 6.33
C ALA A 128 9.41 -1.81 7.55
N THR A 129 8.75 -1.94 8.70
CA THR A 129 9.33 -2.46 9.93
C THR A 129 8.99 -3.93 10.18
N LYS A 130 8.02 -4.45 9.44
CA LYS A 130 7.56 -5.84 9.52
C LYS A 130 7.04 -6.27 8.15
N ILE A 131 7.40 -7.48 7.73
CA ILE A 131 6.97 -8.04 6.44
C ILE A 131 5.97 -9.18 6.68
N ILE A 132 4.86 -9.12 5.96
CA ILE A 132 3.89 -10.21 5.84
C ILE A 132 3.97 -10.73 4.41
N HIS A 133 4.57 -11.90 4.23
CA HIS A 133 4.70 -12.53 2.93
C HIS A 133 3.55 -13.53 2.70
N LEU A 134 2.84 -13.32 1.60
CA LEU A 134 1.78 -14.22 1.11
C LEU A 134 2.30 -14.97 -0.11
N GLU A 135 2.39 -16.29 -0.04
CA GLU A 135 2.83 -17.11 -1.15
C GLU A 135 1.82 -18.24 -1.45
N LEU A 136 1.75 -18.62 -2.71
CA LEU A 136 1.01 -19.80 -3.15
C LEU A 136 1.98 -20.97 -3.34
N ILE A 137 1.84 -22.00 -2.54
CA ILE A 137 2.63 -23.24 -2.59
C ILE A 137 1.88 -24.37 -3.27
N LYS A 138 2.54 -25.51 -3.50
CA LYS A 138 1.97 -26.72 -4.09
C LYS A 138 1.15 -26.46 -5.37
N LYS A 139 1.83 -25.95 -6.42
CA LYS A 139 1.21 -25.63 -7.72
C LYS A 139 0.04 -24.64 -7.61
N LYS A 140 0.12 -23.66 -6.69
CA LYS A 140 -0.88 -22.62 -6.43
C LYS A 140 -2.20 -23.15 -5.80
N GLN A 141 -2.15 -24.26 -5.10
CA GLN A 141 -3.34 -24.83 -4.44
C GLN A 141 -3.44 -24.50 -2.95
N GLU A 142 -2.33 -24.16 -2.31
CA GLU A 142 -2.30 -23.80 -0.89
C GLU A 142 -1.67 -22.43 -0.71
N ALA A 143 -2.31 -21.57 0.09
CA ALA A 143 -1.77 -20.28 0.49
C ALA A 143 -0.96 -20.45 1.79
N ARG A 144 0.22 -19.84 1.82
CA ARG A 144 1.05 -19.77 3.02
C ARG A 144 1.31 -18.32 3.39
N THR A 145 1.10 -18.00 4.64
CA THR A 145 1.41 -16.68 5.21
C THR A 145 2.63 -16.80 6.11
N THR A 146 3.61 -15.97 5.89
CA THR A 146 4.81 -15.90 6.73
C THR A 146 4.97 -14.48 7.26
N VAL A 147 5.05 -14.33 8.58
CA VAL A 147 5.30 -13.03 9.23
C VAL A 147 6.76 -12.97 9.65
N ARG A 148 7.44 -11.89 9.28
CA ARG A 148 8.84 -11.61 9.64
C ARG A 148 8.93 -10.23 10.29
N ASN A 149 9.53 -10.18 11.49
CA ASN A 149 9.88 -8.93 12.17
C ASN A 149 11.27 -8.49 11.72
N LEU A 150 11.41 -8.21 10.43
CA LEU A 150 12.64 -7.81 9.77
C LEU A 150 12.31 -6.63 8.85
N ASP A 151 13.30 -5.78 8.63
CA ASP A 151 13.25 -4.82 7.52
C ASP A 151 13.28 -5.58 6.18
N TYR A 152 12.95 -4.84 5.12
CA TYR A 152 12.83 -5.44 3.78
C TYR A 152 14.17 -5.97 3.25
N GLU A 153 15.29 -5.33 3.55
CA GLU A 153 16.61 -5.76 3.05
C GLU A 153 16.99 -7.14 3.62
N ASN A 154 16.87 -7.30 4.93
CA ASN A 154 17.13 -8.59 5.59
C ASN A 154 16.16 -9.67 5.11
N TYR A 155 14.87 -9.31 4.95
CA TYR A 155 13.87 -10.22 4.41
C TYR A 155 14.21 -10.65 2.97
N SER A 156 14.60 -9.72 2.10
CA SER A 156 14.95 -9.99 0.70
C SER A 156 16.14 -10.93 0.61
N GLN A 157 17.17 -10.75 1.45
CA GLN A 157 18.34 -11.64 1.52
C GLN A 157 17.94 -13.05 1.96
N GLU A 158 17.19 -13.20 3.04
CA GLU A 158 16.68 -14.51 3.51
C GLU A 158 15.85 -15.21 2.42
N SER A 159 14.99 -14.47 1.74
CA SER A 159 14.14 -14.99 0.68
C SER A 159 14.95 -15.51 -0.51
N GLN A 160 15.97 -14.75 -0.94
CA GLN A 160 16.86 -15.15 -2.01
C GLN A 160 17.69 -16.40 -1.67
N GLU A 161 18.20 -16.50 -0.44
CA GLU A 161 18.94 -17.67 0.04
C GLU A 161 18.06 -18.91 0.08
N THR A 162 16.84 -18.76 0.59
CA THR A 162 15.84 -19.83 0.65
C THR A 162 15.49 -20.33 -0.75
N PHE A 163 15.28 -19.42 -1.70
CA PHE A 163 14.99 -19.76 -3.10
C PHE A 163 16.15 -20.48 -3.77
N LYS A 164 17.39 -20.00 -3.57
CA LYS A 164 18.60 -20.69 -4.10
C LYS A 164 18.73 -22.11 -3.54
N LYS A 165 18.44 -22.31 -2.26
CA LYS A 165 18.44 -23.63 -1.60
C LYS A 165 17.39 -24.54 -2.21
N GLN A 166 16.16 -24.06 -2.38
CA GLN A 166 15.09 -24.84 -3.00
C GLN A 166 15.40 -25.28 -4.43
N ILE A 167 16.00 -24.39 -5.25
CA ILE A 167 16.45 -24.75 -6.60
C ILE A 167 17.52 -25.85 -6.56
N LYS A 168 18.47 -25.74 -5.64
CA LYS A 168 19.54 -26.74 -5.50
C LYS A 168 19.00 -28.09 -5.08
N ASP A 169 18.07 -28.12 -4.12
CA ASP A 169 17.44 -29.34 -3.63
C ASP A 169 16.59 -30.00 -4.73
N ALA A 170 15.80 -29.21 -5.46
CA ALA A 170 14.99 -29.70 -6.59
C ALA A 170 15.86 -30.26 -7.74
N LYS A 171 17.02 -29.66 -8.03
CA LYS A 171 17.97 -30.22 -9.01
C LYS A 171 18.53 -31.56 -8.56
N LYS A 172 18.94 -31.67 -7.29
CA LYS A 172 19.44 -32.89 -6.71
C LYS A 172 18.43 -34.01 -6.75
N GLU A 173 17.20 -33.74 -6.35
CA GLU A 173 16.08 -34.68 -6.37
C GLU A 173 15.80 -35.19 -7.82
N ARG A 174 15.86 -34.28 -8.79
CA ARG A 174 15.69 -34.62 -10.21
C ARG A 174 16.80 -35.52 -10.73
N GLU A 175 18.05 -35.27 -10.36
CA GLU A 175 19.21 -36.11 -10.73
C GLU A 175 19.12 -37.48 -10.09
N GLU A 176 18.73 -37.57 -8.82
CA GLU A 176 18.53 -38.85 -8.11
C GLU A 176 17.39 -39.66 -8.75
N TYR A 177 16.29 -39.01 -9.13
CA TYR A 177 15.18 -39.66 -9.83
C TYR A 177 15.64 -40.20 -11.23
N GLN A 178 16.38 -39.40 -12.00
CA GLN A 178 16.91 -39.84 -13.29
C GLN A 178 17.85 -41.05 -13.16
N LYS A 179 18.72 -41.05 -12.13
CA LYS A 179 19.63 -42.19 -11.85
C LYS A 179 18.89 -43.45 -11.43
N ALA A 180 17.75 -43.29 -10.72
CA ALA A 180 16.93 -44.42 -10.31
C ALA A 180 16.16 -45.05 -11.50
N MET A 181 15.72 -44.23 -12.45
CA MET A 181 15.02 -44.67 -13.67
C MET A 181 15.94 -45.31 -14.74
N ALA A 182 17.25 -45.06 -14.66
CA ALA A 182 18.24 -45.59 -15.60
C ALA A 182 18.84 -46.94 -15.17
N LYS A 183 18.43 -47.49 -14.04
CA LYS A 183 18.77 -48.83 -13.54
C LYS A 183 17.64 -49.81 -13.84
#